data_5331e9f3227d15bb31d768749c40aad5
#
_entry.id   5331e9f3227d15bb31d768749c40aad5
#
_cell.length_a   1.000
_cell.length_b   1.000
_cell.length_c   1.000
_cell.angle_alpha   90.00
_cell.angle_beta   90.00
_cell.angle_gamma   90.00
#
_symmetry.space_group_name_H-M   'P 1'
#
loop_
_entity.id
_entity.type
_entity.pdbx_description
1 polymer ?
#
loop_
_entity_poly.entity_id
_entity_poly.type
_entity_poly.pdbx_seq_one_letter_code
_entity_poly.pdbx_strand_id
1 'polypeptide(L)'
;MDMLNGSLWDKIFKFSMPVAATAILEQFFTATDVVIAGNFANSDRTAAMAAVGTDLPIIGMIIFLFLGLALGSNVVIAQSIGRRDTEGVKKAVHTAVLLSLIIGIAVAVFAQFAVVPILGLLEIPAEVLPSAVVYLRIYFLGMPIILLYNFEAAIFRSIGETQKPLMALIAASLVNIVLDLFFVCVCKLDVTGVAIATVLANAVSALILLRLLLKTDSIIKLEWNKLHLDMPTLKEIVSIGLPAGIQGAVFSLANVVIQGAINSLGTEVIAASSASLILEMVAFSIFSSFTQACTTFVGQNYGARQLARCREILRLCLLEDVICTGFCMLIVFIFGDKLIALINDDSEVIRLGYIRASIVFCAYIFSLSYDVMSGYLRGFGISFLPSLLTILGVCGVRFLWVAFVFPVYHDFRSLMYVYPVSMGVTAVLIFAALMWCRPSKRFA
;
A
#
# COMPACT_ATOMS: atom_id res chain seq x y z
N MET A 1 -0.71 -7.32 21.55
CA MET A 1 -0.31 -6.08 22.29
C MET A 1 -1.54 -5.44 22.93
N ASP A 2 -1.49 -4.99 24.20
CA ASP A 2 -2.62 -4.27 24.82
C ASP A 2 -2.63 -2.81 24.37
N MET A 3 -3.64 -2.41 23.60
CA MET A 3 -3.79 -1.05 23.06
C MET A 3 -4.69 -0.16 23.94
N LEU A 4 -5.39 -0.76 24.91
CA LEU A 4 -6.37 -0.07 25.74
C LEU A 4 -5.77 0.52 27.03
N ASN A 5 -4.66 -0.05 27.53
CA ASN A 5 -4.05 0.33 28.79
C ASN A 5 -2.56 0.65 28.64
N GLY A 6 -1.97 1.38 29.59
CA GLY A 6 -0.54 1.70 29.68
C GLY A 6 -0.08 2.77 28.69
N SER A 7 1.24 2.92 28.51
CA SER A 7 1.86 3.90 27.62
C SER A 7 1.48 3.67 26.16
N LEU A 8 1.23 4.75 25.43
CA LEU A 8 0.93 4.71 24.00
C LEU A 8 2.19 4.88 23.14
N TRP A 9 3.12 5.73 23.57
CA TRP A 9 4.31 6.07 22.81
C TRP A 9 5.10 4.85 22.33
N ASP A 10 5.56 4.02 23.26
CA ASP A 10 6.33 2.82 22.93
C ASP A 10 5.54 1.78 22.13
N LYS A 11 4.21 1.73 22.34
CA LYS A 11 3.34 0.77 21.65
C LYS A 11 3.04 1.17 20.21
N ILE A 12 2.83 2.46 19.94
CA ILE A 12 2.64 2.97 18.57
C ILE A 12 3.91 2.72 17.77
N PHE A 13 5.08 3.05 18.30
CA PHE A 13 6.35 2.80 17.66
C PHE A 13 6.58 1.31 17.38
N LYS A 14 6.40 0.44 18.40
CA LYS A 14 6.54 -1.03 18.27
C LYS A 14 5.56 -1.65 17.27
N PHE A 15 4.40 -1.04 17.08
CA PHE A 15 3.43 -1.45 16.07
C PHE A 15 3.87 -0.99 14.67
N SER A 16 4.25 0.28 14.53
CA SER A 16 4.54 0.92 13.24
C SER A 16 5.80 0.35 12.59
N MET A 17 6.87 0.07 13.34
CA MET A 17 8.14 -0.38 12.76
C MET A 17 8.02 -1.72 11.99
N PRO A 18 7.39 -2.78 12.52
CA PRO A 18 7.19 -4.00 11.72
C PRO A 18 6.26 -3.80 10.52
N VAL A 19 5.29 -2.89 10.62
CA VAL A 19 4.40 -2.55 9.48
C VAL A 19 5.18 -1.83 8.39
N ALA A 20 6.02 -0.86 8.73
CA ALA A 20 6.92 -0.19 7.79
C ALA A 20 7.88 -1.19 7.14
N ALA A 21 8.49 -2.07 7.94
CA ALA A 21 9.39 -3.11 7.43
C ALA A 21 8.67 -4.07 6.45
N THR A 22 7.40 -4.42 6.74
CA THR A 22 6.58 -5.23 5.82
C THR A 22 6.38 -4.51 4.49
N ALA A 23 5.99 -3.23 4.50
CA ALA A 23 5.76 -2.44 3.30
C ALA A 23 7.05 -2.24 2.48
N ILE A 24 8.19 -1.98 3.13
CA ILE A 24 9.50 -1.88 2.48
C ILE A 24 9.88 -3.22 1.85
N LEU A 25 9.69 -4.34 2.56
CA LEU A 25 10.00 -5.66 2.06
C LEU A 25 9.13 -6.05 0.84
N GLU A 26 7.85 -5.66 0.82
CA GLU A 26 6.97 -5.83 -0.35
C GLU A 26 7.51 -5.08 -1.58
N GLN A 27 8.08 -3.89 -1.41
CA GLN A 27 8.72 -3.15 -2.51
C GLN A 27 9.99 -3.87 -3.01
N PHE A 28 10.82 -4.39 -2.11
CA PHE A 28 11.99 -5.17 -2.49
C PHE A 28 11.63 -6.47 -3.17
N PHE A 29 10.58 -7.15 -2.74
CA PHE A 29 10.05 -8.34 -3.37
C PHE A 29 9.75 -8.07 -4.85
N THR A 30 8.94 -7.04 -5.12
CA THR A 30 8.60 -6.63 -6.48
C THR A 30 9.82 -6.18 -7.30
N ALA A 31 10.75 -5.45 -6.69
CA ALA A 31 11.97 -5.01 -7.37
C ALA A 31 12.86 -6.21 -7.76
N THR A 32 12.93 -7.23 -6.91
CA THR A 32 13.69 -8.46 -7.17
C THR A 32 13.14 -9.20 -8.40
N ASP A 33 11.83 -9.32 -8.52
CA ASP A 33 11.17 -9.92 -9.69
C ASP A 33 11.62 -9.24 -10.99
N VAL A 34 11.59 -7.89 -11.02
CA VAL A 34 12.02 -7.09 -12.19
C VAL A 34 13.51 -7.30 -12.50
N VAL A 35 14.36 -7.29 -11.48
CA VAL A 35 15.82 -7.49 -11.62
C VAL A 35 16.14 -8.88 -12.14
N ILE A 36 15.48 -9.91 -11.63
CA ILE A 36 15.71 -11.29 -12.07
C ILE A 36 15.23 -11.48 -13.51
N ALA A 37 14.04 -10.95 -13.87
CA ALA A 37 13.55 -10.98 -15.24
C ALA A 37 14.52 -10.28 -16.21
N GLY A 38 15.06 -9.11 -15.82
CA GLY A 38 15.96 -8.32 -16.67
C GLY A 38 17.37 -8.87 -16.82
N ASN A 39 17.89 -9.63 -15.83
CA ASN A 39 19.28 -10.09 -15.87
C ASN A 39 19.45 -11.57 -16.24
N PHE A 40 18.46 -12.40 -15.94
CA PHE A 40 18.58 -13.85 -16.02
C PHE A 40 17.63 -14.50 -17.03
N ALA A 41 16.68 -13.75 -17.66
CA ALA A 41 15.85 -14.31 -18.72
C ALA A 41 16.71 -14.86 -19.88
N ASN A 42 16.27 -15.98 -20.43
CA ASN A 42 16.97 -16.63 -21.56
C ASN A 42 16.54 -16.06 -22.92
N SER A 43 15.37 -15.48 -23.00
CA SER A 43 14.83 -14.73 -24.13
C SER A 43 15.36 -13.29 -24.16
N ASP A 44 14.68 -12.39 -24.84
CA ASP A 44 15.00 -10.96 -24.80
C ASP A 44 14.79 -10.40 -23.39
N ARG A 45 15.91 -10.13 -22.69
CA ARG A 45 15.94 -9.63 -21.33
C ARG A 45 15.25 -8.28 -21.18
N THR A 46 15.39 -7.42 -22.20
CA THR A 46 14.76 -6.11 -22.23
C THR A 46 13.25 -6.25 -22.32
N ALA A 47 12.76 -7.13 -23.21
CA ALA A 47 11.33 -7.42 -23.33
C ALA A 47 10.76 -8.09 -22.08
N ALA A 48 11.51 -8.99 -21.43
CA ALA A 48 11.11 -9.64 -20.18
C ALA A 48 10.97 -8.63 -19.03
N MET A 49 11.97 -7.75 -18.86
CA MET A 49 11.92 -6.68 -17.87
C MET A 49 10.77 -5.69 -18.13
N ALA A 50 10.57 -5.34 -19.41
CA ALA A 50 9.49 -4.44 -19.82
C ALA A 50 8.12 -5.06 -19.55
N ALA A 51 7.94 -6.36 -19.78
CA ALA A 51 6.69 -7.07 -19.52
C ALA A 51 6.30 -6.99 -18.04
N VAL A 52 7.20 -7.35 -17.13
CA VAL A 52 6.95 -7.25 -15.69
C VAL A 52 6.70 -5.81 -15.27
N GLY A 53 7.54 -4.86 -15.72
CA GLY A 53 7.44 -3.45 -15.34
C GLY A 53 6.14 -2.77 -15.82
N THR A 54 5.65 -3.11 -17.00
CA THR A 54 4.42 -2.56 -17.57
C THR A 54 3.17 -3.01 -16.81
N ASP A 55 3.20 -4.21 -16.22
CA ASP A 55 2.08 -4.79 -15.51
C ASP A 55 1.92 -4.22 -14.08
N LEU A 56 2.99 -3.67 -13.48
CA LEU A 56 2.98 -3.17 -12.10
C LEU A 56 1.90 -2.12 -11.80
N PRO A 57 1.64 -1.10 -12.65
CA PRO A 57 0.59 -0.13 -12.38
C PRO A 57 -0.82 -0.74 -12.36
N ILE A 58 -1.09 -1.73 -13.21
CA ILE A 58 -2.37 -2.44 -13.28
C ILE A 58 -2.55 -3.27 -12.01
N ILE A 59 -1.52 -4.04 -11.65
CA ILE A 59 -1.48 -4.83 -10.42
C ILE A 59 -1.69 -3.93 -9.22
N GLY A 60 -0.94 -2.82 -9.13
CA GLY A 60 -1.02 -1.87 -8.04
C GLY A 60 -2.43 -1.29 -7.88
N MET A 61 -3.07 -0.87 -8.96
CA MET A 61 -4.42 -0.31 -8.94
C MET A 61 -5.43 -1.33 -8.37
N ILE A 62 -5.37 -2.58 -8.81
CA ILE A 62 -6.28 -3.64 -8.36
C ILE A 62 -5.99 -4.03 -6.90
N ILE A 63 -4.71 -4.19 -6.54
CA ILE A 63 -4.32 -4.50 -5.16
C ILE A 63 -4.77 -3.38 -4.20
N PHE A 64 -4.51 -2.10 -4.50
CA PHE A 64 -4.91 -0.99 -3.64
C PHE A 64 -6.42 -0.94 -3.41
N LEU A 65 -7.22 -1.28 -4.44
CA LEU A 65 -8.67 -1.36 -4.28
C LEU A 65 -9.06 -2.37 -3.19
N PHE A 66 -8.45 -3.53 -3.17
CA PHE A 66 -8.78 -4.60 -2.22
C PHE A 66 -8.05 -4.48 -0.88
N LEU A 67 -6.88 -3.84 -0.83
CA LEU A 67 -6.23 -3.47 0.43
C LEU A 67 -7.12 -2.55 1.27
N GLY A 68 -7.92 -1.70 0.64
CA GLY A 68 -8.93 -0.91 1.33
C GLY A 68 -9.92 -1.81 2.08
N LEU A 69 -10.41 -2.90 1.48
CA LEU A 69 -11.32 -3.84 2.16
C LEU A 69 -10.64 -4.59 3.32
N ALA A 70 -9.36 -4.94 3.17
CA ALA A 70 -8.58 -5.49 4.27
C ALA A 70 -8.44 -4.48 5.44
N LEU A 71 -8.24 -3.19 5.13
CA LEU A 71 -8.28 -2.11 6.12
C LEU A 71 -9.65 -2.01 6.79
N GLY A 72 -10.75 -2.09 6.05
CA GLY A 72 -12.11 -2.13 6.59
C GLY A 72 -12.29 -3.29 7.58
N SER A 73 -11.79 -4.48 7.25
CA SER A 73 -11.80 -5.63 8.13
C SER A 73 -11.00 -5.39 9.41
N ASN A 74 -9.82 -4.76 9.31
CA ASN A 74 -9.00 -4.38 10.47
C ASN A 74 -9.79 -3.46 11.42
N VAL A 75 -10.45 -2.43 10.89
CA VAL A 75 -11.21 -1.46 11.70
C VAL A 75 -12.37 -2.12 12.41
N VAL A 76 -13.18 -2.94 11.71
CA VAL A 76 -14.34 -3.62 12.29
C VAL A 76 -13.93 -4.60 13.40
N ILE A 77 -12.86 -5.37 13.16
CA ILE A 77 -12.31 -6.29 14.16
C ILE A 77 -11.75 -5.49 15.36
N ALA A 78 -10.98 -4.43 15.12
CA ALA A 78 -10.42 -3.60 16.18
C ALA A 78 -11.51 -2.97 17.08
N GLN A 79 -12.58 -2.45 16.47
CA GLN A 79 -13.72 -1.90 17.20
C GLN A 79 -14.45 -2.97 18.03
N SER A 80 -14.63 -4.18 17.50
CA SER A 80 -15.27 -5.31 18.20
C SER A 80 -14.41 -5.77 19.38
N ILE A 81 -13.08 -5.78 19.22
CA ILE A 81 -12.12 -6.05 20.32
C ILE A 81 -12.28 -5.00 21.43
N GLY A 82 -12.33 -3.72 21.06
CA GLY A 82 -12.54 -2.63 22.00
C GLY A 82 -13.85 -2.75 22.76
N ARG A 83 -14.93 -3.15 22.10
CA ARG A 83 -16.25 -3.42 22.72
C ARG A 83 -16.27 -4.67 23.59
N ARG A 84 -15.21 -5.48 23.57
CA ARG A 84 -15.15 -6.82 24.19
C ARG A 84 -16.20 -7.77 23.62
N ASP A 85 -16.62 -7.57 22.39
CA ASP A 85 -17.58 -8.39 21.66
C ASP A 85 -16.86 -9.54 20.95
N THR A 86 -16.71 -10.65 21.66
CA THR A 86 -16.02 -11.84 21.13
C THR A 86 -16.75 -12.47 19.98
N GLU A 87 -18.09 -12.39 19.94
CA GLU A 87 -18.92 -12.90 18.87
C GLU A 87 -18.75 -12.03 17.60
N GLY A 88 -18.77 -10.70 17.76
CA GLY A 88 -18.49 -9.74 16.69
C GLY A 88 -17.11 -9.92 16.10
N VAL A 89 -16.08 -10.18 16.92
CA VAL A 89 -14.72 -10.48 16.43
C VAL A 89 -14.73 -11.75 15.56
N LYS A 90 -15.34 -12.84 16.02
CA LYS A 90 -15.41 -14.08 15.25
C LYS A 90 -16.13 -13.88 13.91
N LYS A 91 -17.30 -13.24 13.91
CA LYS A 91 -18.03 -12.90 12.69
C LYS A 91 -17.19 -12.10 11.72
N ALA A 92 -16.46 -11.08 12.21
CA ALA A 92 -15.63 -10.23 11.37
C ALA A 92 -14.42 -10.99 10.80
N VAL A 93 -13.76 -11.86 11.58
CA VAL A 93 -12.65 -12.69 11.11
C VAL A 93 -13.11 -13.68 10.03
N HIS A 94 -14.21 -14.41 10.28
CA HIS A 94 -14.76 -15.37 9.30
C HIS A 94 -15.22 -14.67 8.01
N THR A 95 -15.92 -13.53 8.15
CA THR A 95 -16.36 -12.72 7.00
C THR A 95 -15.17 -12.20 6.20
N ALA A 96 -14.11 -11.71 6.86
CA ALA A 96 -12.91 -11.19 6.22
C ALA A 96 -12.18 -12.26 5.39
N VAL A 97 -11.98 -13.46 5.95
CA VAL A 97 -11.34 -14.57 5.25
C VAL A 97 -12.18 -15.04 4.05
N LEU A 98 -13.49 -15.20 4.22
CA LEU A 98 -14.36 -15.58 3.10
C LEU A 98 -14.41 -14.49 2.02
N LEU A 99 -14.48 -13.22 2.41
CA LEU A 99 -14.50 -12.10 1.49
C LEU A 99 -13.22 -12.06 0.64
N SER A 100 -12.05 -12.29 1.24
CA SER A 100 -10.78 -12.32 0.52
C SER A 100 -10.75 -13.42 -0.54
N LEU A 101 -11.26 -14.61 -0.22
CA LEU A 101 -11.33 -15.74 -1.16
C LEU A 101 -12.35 -15.49 -2.27
N ILE A 102 -13.56 -15.02 -1.95
CA ILE A 102 -14.61 -14.72 -2.93
C ILE A 102 -14.14 -13.67 -3.92
N ILE A 103 -13.60 -12.56 -3.43
CA ILE A 103 -13.08 -11.48 -4.28
C ILE A 103 -11.87 -11.97 -5.08
N GLY A 104 -10.95 -12.68 -4.45
CA GLY A 104 -9.77 -13.22 -5.11
C GLY A 104 -10.13 -14.13 -6.27
N ILE A 105 -11.08 -15.06 -6.08
CA ILE A 105 -11.57 -15.93 -7.13
C ILE A 105 -12.28 -15.12 -8.23
N ALA A 106 -13.12 -14.16 -7.85
CA ALA A 106 -13.81 -13.32 -8.82
C ALA A 106 -12.84 -12.55 -9.70
N VAL A 107 -11.78 -11.94 -9.10
CA VAL A 107 -10.72 -11.24 -9.83
C VAL A 107 -9.92 -12.22 -10.70
N ALA A 108 -9.55 -13.38 -10.18
CA ALA A 108 -8.83 -14.41 -10.94
C ALA A 108 -9.57 -14.82 -12.20
N VAL A 109 -10.87 -15.07 -12.09
CA VAL A 109 -11.73 -15.44 -13.24
C VAL A 109 -11.90 -14.27 -14.21
N PHE A 110 -12.28 -13.09 -13.70
CA PHE A 110 -12.52 -11.92 -14.54
C PHE A 110 -11.26 -11.50 -15.33
N ALA A 111 -10.09 -11.54 -14.69
CA ALA A 111 -8.83 -11.12 -15.29
C ALA A 111 -8.45 -11.99 -16.49
N GLN A 112 -8.82 -13.29 -16.53
CA GLN A 112 -8.51 -14.14 -17.68
C GLN A 112 -9.11 -13.60 -18.99
N PHE A 113 -10.24 -12.91 -18.91
CA PHE A 113 -10.93 -12.28 -20.04
C PHE A 113 -10.52 -10.82 -20.23
N ALA A 114 -10.26 -10.11 -19.15
CA ALA A 114 -10.00 -8.66 -19.16
C ALA A 114 -8.56 -8.27 -19.49
N VAL A 115 -7.56 -9.13 -19.23
CA VAL A 115 -6.13 -8.81 -19.39
C VAL A 115 -5.81 -8.36 -20.82
N VAL A 116 -6.24 -9.09 -21.85
CA VAL A 116 -5.92 -8.76 -23.24
C VAL A 116 -6.53 -7.40 -23.67
N PRO A 117 -7.84 -7.13 -23.45
CA PRO A 117 -8.40 -5.81 -23.72
C PRO A 117 -7.72 -4.66 -22.96
N ILE A 118 -7.37 -4.86 -21.67
CA ILE A 118 -6.73 -3.83 -20.86
C ILE A 118 -5.34 -3.48 -21.42
N LEU A 119 -4.50 -4.49 -21.71
CA LEU A 119 -3.17 -4.28 -22.24
C LEU A 119 -3.23 -3.70 -23.67
N GLY A 120 -4.26 -4.03 -24.43
CA GLY A 120 -4.51 -3.43 -25.76
C GLY A 120 -4.82 -1.93 -25.69
N LEU A 121 -5.51 -1.47 -24.66
CA LEU A 121 -5.79 -0.04 -24.43
C LEU A 121 -4.53 0.76 -24.02
N LEU A 122 -3.51 0.10 -23.51
CA LEU A 122 -2.25 0.72 -23.09
C LEU A 122 -1.20 0.81 -24.21
N GLU A 123 -1.55 0.39 -25.42
CA GLU A 123 -0.69 0.44 -26.65
C GLU A 123 0.69 -0.18 -26.41
N ILE A 124 0.74 -1.32 -25.71
CA ILE A 124 1.99 -2.02 -25.38
C ILE A 124 2.63 -2.55 -26.67
N PRO A 125 3.97 -2.41 -26.84
CA PRO A 125 4.67 -2.93 -28.01
C PRO A 125 4.39 -4.41 -28.27
N ALA A 126 4.20 -4.78 -29.55
CA ALA A 126 3.82 -6.14 -29.95
C ALA A 126 4.82 -7.22 -29.48
N GLU A 127 6.09 -6.85 -29.28
CA GLU A 127 7.16 -7.73 -28.79
C GLU A 127 7.00 -8.06 -27.31
N VAL A 128 6.47 -7.13 -26.50
CA VAL A 128 6.31 -7.24 -25.05
C VAL A 128 4.96 -7.86 -24.69
N LEU A 129 3.92 -7.60 -25.49
CA LEU A 129 2.53 -7.95 -25.19
C LEU A 129 2.31 -9.44 -24.83
N PRO A 130 2.88 -10.44 -25.54
CA PRO A 130 2.65 -11.84 -25.18
C PRO A 130 3.16 -12.19 -23.77
N SER A 131 4.33 -11.70 -23.41
CA SER A 131 4.94 -11.92 -22.09
C SER A 131 4.17 -11.20 -20.98
N ALA A 132 3.73 -9.96 -21.20
CA ALA A 132 2.89 -9.21 -20.29
C ALA A 132 1.55 -9.90 -20.03
N VAL A 133 0.87 -10.39 -21.10
CA VAL A 133 -0.39 -11.15 -20.96
C VAL A 133 -0.20 -12.40 -20.11
N VAL A 134 0.86 -13.17 -20.32
CA VAL A 134 1.13 -14.39 -19.55
C VAL A 134 1.42 -14.06 -18.10
N TYR A 135 2.29 -13.09 -17.84
CA TYR A 135 2.63 -12.66 -16.49
C TYR A 135 1.38 -12.22 -15.71
N LEU A 136 0.60 -11.33 -16.28
CA LEU A 136 -0.57 -10.75 -15.63
C LEU A 136 -1.67 -11.79 -15.37
N ARG A 137 -1.88 -12.73 -16.32
CA ARG A 137 -2.82 -13.84 -16.14
C ARG A 137 -2.42 -14.74 -14.98
N ILE A 138 -1.15 -15.15 -14.91
CA ILE A 138 -0.66 -16.01 -13.81
C ILE A 138 -0.73 -15.26 -12.48
N TYR A 139 -0.32 -13.99 -12.45
CA TYR A 139 -0.39 -13.17 -11.26
C TYR A 139 -1.83 -13.09 -10.72
N PHE A 140 -2.81 -12.81 -11.59
CA PHE A 140 -4.20 -12.73 -11.18
C PHE A 140 -4.82 -14.08 -10.82
N LEU A 141 -4.35 -15.21 -11.37
CA LEU A 141 -4.72 -16.52 -10.86
C LEU A 141 -4.29 -16.71 -9.39
N GLY A 142 -3.22 -16.05 -8.97
CA GLY A 142 -2.75 -16.01 -7.58
C GLY A 142 -3.55 -15.08 -6.66
N MET A 143 -4.47 -14.25 -7.17
CA MET A 143 -5.19 -13.25 -6.35
C MET A 143 -5.93 -13.80 -5.13
N PRO A 144 -6.55 -14.99 -5.16
CA PRO A 144 -7.15 -15.57 -3.95
C PRO A 144 -6.15 -15.70 -2.81
N ILE A 145 -4.91 -16.06 -3.13
CA ILE A 145 -3.83 -16.28 -2.17
C ILE A 145 -3.26 -14.92 -1.70
N ILE A 146 -3.01 -14.02 -2.64
CA ILE A 146 -2.47 -12.68 -2.35
C ILE A 146 -3.42 -11.88 -1.46
N LEU A 147 -4.72 -11.91 -1.77
CA LEU A 147 -5.72 -11.23 -0.94
C LEU A 147 -5.88 -11.91 0.41
N LEU A 148 -5.84 -13.24 0.46
CA LEU A 148 -5.90 -13.98 1.72
C LEU A 148 -4.80 -13.51 2.68
N TYR A 149 -3.54 -13.46 2.23
CA TYR A 149 -2.42 -12.92 3.03
C TYR A 149 -2.70 -11.51 3.55
N ASN A 150 -3.19 -10.61 2.69
CA ASN A 150 -3.44 -9.22 3.08
C ASN A 150 -4.55 -9.08 4.13
N PHE A 151 -5.62 -9.86 4.00
CA PHE A 151 -6.69 -9.88 5.00
C PHE A 151 -6.26 -10.53 6.30
N GLU A 152 -5.50 -11.63 6.26
CA GLU A 152 -4.91 -12.24 7.45
C GLU A 152 -3.95 -11.29 8.17
N ALA A 153 -3.09 -10.59 7.42
CA ALA A 153 -2.22 -9.56 7.99
C ALA A 153 -3.03 -8.44 8.68
N ALA A 154 -4.15 -8.02 8.08
CA ALA A 154 -5.06 -7.05 8.67
C ALA A 154 -5.73 -7.57 9.96
N ILE A 155 -6.09 -8.86 10.01
CA ILE A 155 -6.62 -9.53 11.22
C ILE A 155 -5.56 -9.53 12.33
N PHE A 156 -4.32 -9.92 12.05
CA PHE A 156 -3.25 -9.90 13.05
C PHE A 156 -2.94 -8.47 13.53
N ARG A 157 -2.92 -7.48 12.62
CA ARG A 157 -2.73 -6.07 12.97
C ARG A 157 -3.83 -5.56 13.90
N SER A 158 -5.08 -6.03 13.75
CA SER A 158 -6.21 -5.59 14.60
C SER A 158 -6.03 -5.92 16.09
N ILE A 159 -5.25 -6.96 16.42
CA ILE A 159 -4.88 -7.33 17.80
C ILE A 159 -3.49 -6.82 18.22
N GLY A 160 -2.81 -6.05 17.34
CA GLY A 160 -1.47 -5.53 17.60
C GLY A 160 -0.31 -6.50 17.34
N GLU A 161 -0.55 -7.59 16.65
CA GLU A 161 0.46 -8.59 16.29
C GLU A 161 1.03 -8.28 14.89
N THR A 162 1.92 -7.29 14.79
CA THR A 162 2.50 -6.84 13.51
C THR A 162 3.73 -7.65 13.10
N GLN A 163 4.39 -8.34 14.03
CA GLN A 163 5.56 -9.14 13.75
C GLN A 163 5.24 -10.43 12.98
N LYS A 164 4.06 -11.03 13.21
CA LYS A 164 3.68 -12.28 12.52
C LYS A 164 3.54 -12.11 11.02
N PRO A 165 2.82 -11.09 10.49
CA PRO A 165 2.81 -10.79 9.06
C PRO A 165 4.21 -10.52 8.49
N LEU A 166 5.04 -9.74 9.19
CA LEU A 166 6.41 -9.47 8.77
C LEU A 166 7.24 -10.76 8.63
N MET A 167 7.22 -11.64 9.64
CA MET A 167 7.97 -12.90 9.60
C MET A 167 7.48 -13.84 8.48
N ALA A 168 6.17 -13.89 8.25
CA ALA A 168 5.59 -14.64 7.14
C ALA A 168 6.07 -14.10 5.79
N LEU A 169 6.14 -12.78 5.64
CA LEU A 169 6.61 -12.15 4.41
C LEU A 169 8.13 -12.32 4.21
N ILE A 170 8.95 -12.26 5.27
CA ILE A 170 10.39 -12.56 5.19
C ILE A 170 10.59 -13.99 4.66
N ALA A 171 9.87 -14.97 5.19
CA ALA A 171 9.94 -16.34 4.71
C ALA A 171 9.53 -16.45 3.23
N ALA A 172 8.43 -15.76 2.84
CA ALA A 172 7.97 -15.73 1.46
C ALA A 172 9.00 -15.07 0.52
N SER A 173 9.62 -13.96 0.92
CA SER A 173 10.62 -13.26 0.11
C SER A 173 11.86 -14.11 -0.14
N LEU A 174 12.33 -14.87 0.86
CA LEU A 174 13.44 -15.82 0.68
C LEU A 174 13.07 -16.94 -0.28
N VAL A 175 11.86 -17.48 -0.16
CA VAL A 175 11.35 -18.52 -1.06
C VAL A 175 11.18 -17.96 -2.49
N ASN A 176 10.69 -16.72 -2.64
CA ASN A 176 10.56 -16.07 -3.94
C ASN A 176 11.90 -16.01 -4.68
N ILE A 177 12.94 -15.45 -4.05
CA ILE A 177 14.28 -15.35 -4.67
C ILE A 177 14.78 -16.73 -5.15
N VAL A 178 14.63 -17.76 -4.31
CA VAL A 178 15.05 -19.11 -4.66
C VAL A 178 14.24 -19.67 -5.84
N LEU A 179 12.91 -19.49 -5.81
CA LEU A 179 12.02 -19.97 -6.86
C LEU A 179 12.21 -19.20 -8.17
N ASP A 180 12.42 -17.89 -8.12
CA ASP A 180 12.71 -17.07 -9.30
C ASP A 180 13.97 -17.57 -10.00
N LEU A 181 15.07 -17.71 -9.27
CA LEU A 181 16.31 -18.23 -9.82
C LEU A 181 16.15 -19.67 -10.36
N PHE A 182 15.39 -20.50 -9.67
CA PHE A 182 15.12 -21.87 -10.12
C PHE A 182 14.29 -21.88 -11.41
N PHE A 183 13.18 -21.18 -11.46
CA PHE A 183 12.30 -21.19 -12.65
C PHE A 183 12.92 -20.46 -13.84
N VAL A 184 13.64 -19.37 -13.59
CA VAL A 184 14.24 -18.58 -14.70
C VAL A 184 15.53 -19.24 -15.18
N CYS A 185 16.47 -19.59 -14.29
CA CYS A 185 17.80 -20.07 -14.69
C CYS A 185 17.82 -21.57 -14.99
N VAL A 186 17.11 -22.41 -14.20
CA VAL A 186 17.14 -23.88 -14.36
C VAL A 186 16.03 -24.35 -15.29
N CYS A 187 14.77 -23.92 -15.04
CA CYS A 187 13.62 -24.33 -15.86
C CYS A 187 13.46 -23.51 -17.14
N LYS A 188 14.16 -22.38 -17.29
CA LYS A 188 14.13 -21.48 -18.45
C LYS A 188 12.72 -20.99 -18.81
N LEU A 189 11.91 -20.69 -17.78
CA LEU A 189 10.53 -20.24 -17.96
C LEU A 189 10.40 -18.72 -18.09
N ASP A 190 11.51 -17.99 -18.06
CA ASP A 190 11.57 -16.52 -18.20
C ASP A 190 10.50 -15.80 -17.33
N VAL A 191 9.72 -14.89 -17.92
CA VAL A 191 8.66 -14.11 -17.25
C VAL A 191 7.58 -15.00 -16.62
N THR A 192 7.27 -16.12 -17.25
CA THR A 192 6.32 -17.12 -16.69
C THR A 192 6.83 -17.69 -15.37
N GLY A 193 8.15 -17.93 -15.28
CA GLY A 193 8.80 -18.44 -14.08
C GLY A 193 8.70 -17.45 -12.92
N VAL A 194 8.95 -16.17 -13.18
CA VAL A 194 8.81 -15.09 -12.18
C VAL A 194 7.37 -15.00 -11.66
N ALA A 195 6.38 -15.01 -12.56
CA ALA A 195 4.97 -14.97 -12.14
C ALA A 195 4.58 -16.16 -11.25
N ILE A 196 5.00 -17.36 -11.59
CA ILE A 196 4.74 -18.58 -10.80
C ILE A 196 5.44 -18.48 -9.44
N ALA A 197 6.70 -18.06 -9.40
CA ALA A 197 7.47 -17.91 -8.17
C ALA A 197 6.81 -16.90 -7.21
N THR A 198 6.35 -15.76 -7.73
CA THR A 198 5.64 -14.74 -6.97
C THR A 198 4.36 -15.29 -6.33
N VAL A 199 3.54 -16.03 -7.09
CA VAL A 199 2.30 -16.64 -6.57
C VAL A 199 2.62 -17.70 -5.51
N LEU A 200 3.60 -18.57 -5.75
CA LEU A 200 4.00 -19.60 -4.79
C LEU A 200 4.60 -19.00 -3.50
N ALA A 201 5.40 -17.96 -3.61
CA ALA A 201 5.93 -17.25 -2.46
C ALA A 201 4.82 -16.59 -1.62
N ASN A 202 3.86 -15.94 -2.26
CA ASN A 202 2.67 -15.42 -1.57
C ASN A 202 1.85 -16.54 -0.91
N ALA A 203 1.80 -17.74 -1.52
CA ALA A 203 1.14 -18.89 -0.90
C ALA A 203 1.85 -19.32 0.40
N VAL A 204 3.17 -19.22 0.46
CA VAL A 204 3.92 -19.52 1.70
C VAL A 204 3.53 -18.55 2.82
N SER A 205 3.49 -17.24 2.57
CA SER A 205 3.08 -16.25 3.58
C SER A 205 1.63 -16.43 4.03
N ALA A 206 0.71 -16.64 3.10
CA ALA A 206 -0.70 -16.89 3.41
C ALA A 206 -0.88 -18.19 4.24
N LEU A 207 -0.23 -19.28 3.85
CA LEU A 207 -0.32 -20.55 4.58
C LEU A 207 0.28 -20.47 6.00
N ILE A 208 1.36 -19.70 6.19
CA ILE A 208 1.92 -19.45 7.52
C ILE A 208 0.89 -18.71 8.39
N LEU A 209 0.30 -17.62 7.91
CA LEU A 209 -0.68 -16.85 8.67
C LEU A 209 -1.97 -17.64 8.90
N LEU A 210 -2.46 -18.36 7.90
CA LEU A 210 -3.64 -19.24 8.02
C LEU A 210 -3.43 -20.30 9.12
N ARG A 211 -2.27 -20.97 9.10
CA ARG A 211 -1.93 -21.94 10.15
C ARG A 211 -1.90 -21.32 11.54
N LEU A 212 -1.38 -20.08 11.65
CA LEU A 212 -1.37 -19.35 12.91
C LEU A 212 -2.78 -18.99 13.37
N LEU A 213 -3.68 -18.54 12.46
CA LEU A 213 -5.08 -18.23 12.76
C LEU A 213 -5.89 -19.47 13.21
N LEU A 214 -5.60 -20.62 12.62
CA LEU A 214 -6.27 -21.88 12.99
C LEU A 214 -5.80 -22.42 14.35
N LYS A 215 -4.53 -22.20 14.70
CA LYS A 215 -3.91 -22.76 15.92
C LYS A 215 -3.89 -21.81 17.11
N THR A 216 -4.19 -20.53 16.92
CA THR A 216 -4.16 -19.56 18.02
C THR A 216 -5.28 -19.82 19.03
N ASP A 217 -5.01 -19.55 20.30
CA ASP A 217 -6.03 -19.52 21.36
C ASP A 217 -6.60 -18.10 21.57
N SER A 218 -6.22 -17.15 20.73
CA SER A 218 -6.72 -15.78 20.75
C SER A 218 -8.16 -15.68 20.24
N ILE A 219 -8.82 -14.56 20.56
CA ILE A 219 -10.19 -14.23 20.12
C ILE A 219 -10.37 -14.20 18.59
N ILE A 220 -9.27 -14.08 17.82
CA ILE A 220 -9.25 -14.08 16.35
C ILE A 220 -9.18 -15.48 15.75
N LYS A 221 -9.30 -16.55 16.54
CA LYS A 221 -9.21 -17.93 16.06
C LYS A 221 -10.19 -18.18 14.92
N LEU A 222 -9.68 -18.71 13.82
CA LEU A 222 -10.49 -19.15 12.68
C LEU A 222 -10.94 -20.59 12.90
N GLU A 223 -12.25 -20.83 12.81
CA GLU A 223 -12.85 -22.15 12.95
C GLU A 223 -13.49 -22.55 11.60
N TRP A 224 -12.86 -23.47 10.84
CA TRP A 224 -13.35 -23.90 9.52
C TRP A 224 -14.83 -24.30 9.51
N ASN A 225 -15.25 -25.01 10.54
CA ASN A 225 -16.63 -25.54 10.62
C ASN A 225 -17.67 -24.43 10.89
N LYS A 226 -17.22 -23.23 11.22
CA LYS A 226 -18.08 -22.07 11.52
C LYS A 226 -17.90 -20.94 10.50
N LEU A 227 -17.20 -21.20 9.40
CA LEU A 227 -17.04 -20.23 8.34
C LEU A 227 -18.40 -19.82 7.77
N HIS A 228 -18.75 -18.55 7.93
CA HIS A 228 -19.98 -17.99 7.37
C HIS A 228 -19.77 -16.51 7.04
N LEU A 229 -20.52 -16.02 6.08
CA LEU A 229 -20.53 -14.63 5.68
C LEU A 229 -21.64 -13.91 6.46
N ASP A 230 -21.26 -13.08 7.44
CA ASP A 230 -22.23 -12.27 8.18
C ASP A 230 -22.51 -10.97 7.42
N MET A 231 -23.71 -10.85 6.85
CA MET A 231 -24.05 -9.72 5.96
C MET A 231 -24.00 -8.35 6.63
N PRO A 232 -24.43 -8.16 7.90
CA PRO A 232 -24.22 -6.88 8.62
C PRO A 232 -22.74 -6.50 8.72
N THR A 233 -21.91 -7.46 9.14
CA THR A 233 -20.46 -7.27 9.25
C THR A 233 -19.80 -7.00 7.89
N LEU A 234 -20.21 -7.71 6.84
CA LEU A 234 -19.74 -7.46 5.47
C LEU A 234 -20.06 -6.03 5.03
N LYS A 235 -21.28 -5.56 5.26
CA LYS A 235 -21.70 -4.20 4.92
C LYS A 235 -20.86 -3.15 5.65
N GLU A 236 -20.50 -3.40 6.91
CA GLU A 236 -19.64 -2.52 7.70
C GLU A 236 -18.21 -2.51 7.15
N ILE A 237 -17.62 -3.69 6.85
CA ILE A 237 -16.29 -3.81 6.22
C ILE A 237 -16.26 -3.06 4.88
N VAL A 238 -17.26 -3.25 4.02
CA VAL A 238 -17.32 -2.61 2.71
C VAL A 238 -17.53 -1.10 2.84
N SER A 239 -18.37 -0.63 3.77
CA SER A 239 -18.62 0.81 3.96
C SER A 239 -17.37 1.57 4.40
N ILE A 240 -16.46 0.93 5.12
CA ILE A 240 -15.18 1.50 5.55
C ILE A 240 -14.09 1.27 4.50
N GLY A 241 -14.02 0.06 3.98
CA GLY A 241 -12.93 -0.40 3.13
C GLY A 241 -13.02 0.07 1.68
N LEU A 242 -14.20 0.04 1.07
CA LEU A 242 -14.36 0.38 -0.34
C LEU A 242 -13.98 1.82 -0.67
N PRO A 243 -14.38 2.85 0.11
CA PRO A 243 -13.91 4.21 -0.14
C PRO A 243 -12.39 4.35 -0.06
N ALA A 244 -11.76 3.69 0.92
CA ALA A 244 -10.30 3.70 1.07
C ALA A 244 -9.61 2.98 -0.10
N GLY A 245 -10.18 1.87 -0.58
CA GLY A 245 -9.68 1.15 -1.75
C GLY A 245 -9.80 1.96 -3.05
N ILE A 246 -10.93 2.59 -3.28
CA ILE A 246 -11.12 3.50 -4.43
C ILE A 246 -10.12 4.65 -4.37
N GLN A 247 -9.90 5.25 -3.19
CA GLN A 247 -8.87 6.27 -3.00
C GLN A 247 -7.50 5.79 -3.44
N GLY A 248 -7.09 4.58 -3.02
CA GLY A 248 -5.80 3.99 -3.40
C GLY A 248 -5.69 3.73 -4.91
N ALA A 249 -6.74 3.19 -5.53
CA ALA A 249 -6.78 2.95 -6.98
C ALA A 249 -6.67 4.26 -7.79
N VAL A 250 -7.42 5.30 -7.40
CA VAL A 250 -7.38 6.62 -8.06
C VAL A 250 -6.02 7.31 -7.83
N PHE A 251 -5.41 7.11 -6.65
CA PHE A 251 -4.05 7.61 -6.38
C PHE A 251 -3.01 6.95 -7.30
N SER A 252 -3.12 5.64 -7.53
CA SER A 252 -2.28 4.93 -8.50
C SER A 252 -2.43 5.50 -9.91
N LEU A 253 -3.68 5.75 -10.34
CA LEU A 253 -3.96 6.38 -11.64
C LEU A 253 -3.37 7.79 -11.76
N ALA A 254 -3.45 8.60 -10.69
CA ALA A 254 -2.86 9.93 -10.68
C ALA A 254 -1.33 9.90 -10.83
N ASN A 255 -0.67 8.89 -10.25
CA ASN A 255 0.77 8.70 -10.44
C ASN A 255 1.11 8.31 -11.89
N VAL A 256 0.29 7.50 -12.57
CA VAL A 256 0.46 7.19 -14.00
C VAL A 256 0.37 8.44 -14.86
N VAL A 257 -0.57 9.35 -14.57
CA VAL A 257 -0.70 10.63 -15.30
C VAL A 257 0.53 11.52 -15.10
N ILE A 258 1.04 11.63 -13.86
CA ILE A 258 2.29 12.36 -13.61
C ILE A 258 3.48 11.70 -14.33
N GLN A 259 3.55 10.37 -14.34
CA GLN A 259 4.61 9.65 -15.06
C GLN A 259 4.56 9.90 -16.57
N GLY A 260 3.35 9.99 -17.15
CA GLY A 260 3.18 10.40 -18.55
C GLY A 260 3.78 11.80 -18.84
N ALA A 261 3.55 12.77 -17.95
CA ALA A 261 4.16 14.09 -18.06
C ALA A 261 5.70 14.05 -17.88
N ILE A 262 6.22 13.24 -16.96
CA ILE A 262 7.66 13.02 -16.79
C ILE A 262 8.27 12.44 -18.07
N ASN A 263 7.62 11.45 -18.68
CA ASN A 263 8.10 10.79 -19.88
C ASN A 263 8.23 11.76 -21.08
N SER A 264 7.40 12.80 -21.14
CA SER A 264 7.48 13.81 -22.19
C SER A 264 8.68 14.76 -22.07
N LEU A 265 9.38 14.76 -20.92
CA LEU A 265 10.54 15.64 -20.65
C LEU A 265 11.91 15.01 -21.00
N GLY A 266 11.91 13.74 -21.43
CA GLY A 266 13.12 13.06 -21.91
C GLY A 266 13.71 12.03 -20.97
N THR A 267 14.69 11.28 -21.48
CA THR A 267 15.24 10.09 -20.82
C THR A 267 15.97 10.36 -19.51
N GLU A 268 16.69 11.48 -19.42
CA GLU A 268 17.39 11.89 -18.19
C GLU A 268 16.42 12.17 -17.05
N VAL A 269 15.28 12.83 -17.36
CA VAL A 269 14.23 13.13 -16.39
C VAL A 269 13.52 11.85 -15.93
N ILE A 270 13.31 10.89 -16.83
CA ILE A 270 12.75 9.57 -16.49
C ILE A 270 13.68 8.83 -15.54
N ALA A 271 14.98 8.76 -15.86
CA ALA A 271 15.98 8.11 -15.02
C ALA A 271 16.09 8.75 -13.63
N ALA A 272 16.16 10.08 -13.60
CA ALA A 272 16.20 10.86 -12.36
C ALA A 272 14.97 10.65 -11.49
N SER A 273 13.77 10.63 -12.12
CA SER A 273 12.52 10.39 -11.42
C SER A 273 12.43 8.98 -10.86
N SER A 274 12.89 7.98 -11.60
CA SER A 274 12.92 6.59 -11.16
C SER A 274 13.86 6.39 -9.96
N ALA A 275 15.04 6.99 -9.98
CA ALA A 275 15.98 6.93 -8.86
C ALA A 275 15.43 7.61 -7.59
N SER A 276 14.82 8.80 -7.73
CA SER A 276 14.18 9.49 -6.61
C SER A 276 13.01 8.70 -6.03
N LEU A 277 12.20 8.05 -6.88
CA LEU A 277 11.02 7.29 -6.47
C LEU A 277 11.37 6.16 -5.49
N ILE A 278 12.53 5.53 -5.62
CA ILE A 278 12.98 4.49 -4.68
C ILE A 278 13.11 5.06 -3.26
N LEU A 279 13.70 6.25 -3.13
CA LEU A 279 13.83 6.93 -1.84
C LEU A 279 12.45 7.36 -1.29
N GLU A 280 11.58 7.86 -2.17
CA GLU A 280 10.22 8.28 -1.85
C GLU A 280 9.39 7.11 -1.31
N MET A 281 9.50 5.90 -1.90
CA MET A 281 8.78 4.70 -1.47
C MET A 281 9.16 4.23 -0.07
N VAL A 282 10.44 4.31 0.30
CA VAL A 282 10.89 3.97 1.65
C VAL A 282 10.27 4.91 2.68
N ALA A 283 10.31 6.22 2.44
CA ALA A 283 9.70 7.20 3.35
C ALA A 283 8.18 7.04 3.42
N PHE A 284 7.52 6.79 2.27
CA PHE A 284 6.09 6.50 2.21
C PHE A 284 5.71 5.29 3.08
N SER A 285 6.49 4.22 3.04
CA SER A 285 6.25 3.02 3.85
C SER A 285 6.31 3.31 5.35
N ILE A 286 7.20 4.22 5.77
CA ILE A 286 7.33 4.63 7.17
C ILE A 286 6.10 5.43 7.61
N PHE A 287 5.75 6.52 6.93
CA PHE A 287 4.62 7.33 7.39
C PHE A 287 3.26 6.61 7.22
N SER A 288 3.08 5.78 6.21
CA SER A 288 1.85 4.99 6.07
C SER A 288 1.67 3.99 7.21
N SER A 289 2.76 3.52 7.82
CA SER A 289 2.69 2.63 8.97
C SER A 289 2.10 3.29 10.23
N PHE A 290 2.39 4.58 10.46
CA PHE A 290 1.78 5.36 11.53
C PHE A 290 0.30 5.63 11.28
N THR A 291 -0.11 5.80 10.03
CA THR A 291 -1.52 5.87 9.64
C THR A 291 -2.26 4.58 9.98
N GLN A 292 -1.67 3.42 9.70
CA GLN A 292 -2.24 2.12 10.06
C GLN A 292 -2.29 1.92 11.58
N ALA A 293 -1.24 2.34 12.31
CA ALA A 293 -1.23 2.34 13.77
C ALA A 293 -2.37 3.21 14.31
N CYS A 294 -2.47 4.46 13.86
CA CYS A 294 -3.54 5.38 14.26
C CYS A 294 -4.92 4.76 14.05
N THR A 295 -5.17 4.21 12.87
CA THR A 295 -6.45 3.56 12.52
C THR A 295 -6.79 2.42 13.47
N THR A 296 -5.85 1.53 13.74
CA THR A 296 -6.06 0.33 14.57
C THR A 296 -6.24 0.68 16.05
N PHE A 297 -5.34 1.53 16.60
CA PHE A 297 -5.41 1.96 17.98
C PHE A 297 -6.69 2.76 18.27
N VAL A 298 -7.05 3.68 17.36
CA VAL A 298 -8.30 4.45 17.48
C VAL A 298 -9.50 3.52 17.39
N GLY A 299 -9.50 2.54 16.47
CA GLY A 299 -10.59 1.55 16.35
C GLY A 299 -10.84 0.81 17.67
N GLN A 300 -9.80 0.27 18.31
CA GLN A 300 -9.94 -0.40 19.62
C GLN A 300 -10.40 0.54 20.72
N ASN A 301 -9.79 1.74 20.83
CA ASN A 301 -10.13 2.70 21.90
C ASN A 301 -11.52 3.32 21.71
N TYR A 302 -11.97 3.51 20.46
CA TYR A 302 -13.34 3.90 20.14
C TYR A 302 -14.34 2.81 20.55
N GLY A 303 -14.06 1.55 20.20
CA GLY A 303 -14.87 0.42 20.65
C GLY A 303 -15.01 0.35 22.18
N ALA A 304 -13.92 0.64 22.90
CA ALA A 304 -13.87 0.70 24.37
C ALA A 304 -14.44 2.00 24.98
N ARG A 305 -14.96 2.93 24.14
CA ARG A 305 -15.45 4.27 24.54
C ARG A 305 -14.39 5.16 25.21
N GLN A 306 -13.10 4.92 24.95
CA GLN A 306 -11.98 5.70 25.50
C GLN A 306 -11.63 6.91 24.61
N LEU A 307 -12.57 7.84 24.43
CA LEU A 307 -12.46 8.94 23.45
C LEU A 307 -11.33 9.95 23.77
N ALA A 308 -11.00 10.14 25.04
CA ALA A 308 -9.85 10.96 25.42
C ALA A 308 -8.54 10.34 24.91
N ARG A 309 -8.42 9.02 25.03
CA ARG A 309 -7.27 8.25 24.58
C ARG A 309 -7.16 8.23 23.03
N CYS A 310 -8.29 8.23 22.31
CA CYS A 310 -8.28 8.40 20.84
C CYS A 310 -7.60 9.72 20.41
N ARG A 311 -7.83 10.83 21.13
CA ARG A 311 -7.17 12.12 20.86
C ARG A 311 -5.68 12.10 21.14
N GLU A 312 -5.28 11.40 22.21
CA GLU A 312 -3.88 11.19 22.54
C GLU A 312 -3.17 10.37 21.46
N ILE A 313 -3.80 9.28 20.97
CA ILE A 313 -3.30 8.47 19.86
C ILE A 313 -3.04 9.32 18.61
N LEU A 314 -3.99 10.17 18.21
CA LEU A 314 -3.79 11.07 17.06
C LEU A 314 -2.55 11.95 17.24
N ARG A 315 -2.38 12.57 18.42
CA ARG A 315 -1.24 13.45 18.69
C ARG A 315 0.08 12.71 18.68
N LEU A 316 0.11 11.53 19.29
CA LEU A 316 1.33 10.72 19.37
C LEU A 316 1.70 10.14 18.01
N CYS A 317 0.74 9.62 17.23
CA CYS A 317 1.00 9.15 15.87
C CYS A 317 1.55 10.28 14.98
N LEU A 318 0.98 11.49 15.05
CA LEU A 318 1.52 12.65 14.32
C LEU A 318 2.94 13.01 14.77
N LEU A 319 3.20 12.99 16.07
CA LEU A 319 4.52 13.36 16.61
C LEU A 319 5.59 12.34 16.26
N GLU A 320 5.30 11.06 16.46
CA GLU A 320 6.25 9.97 16.10
C GLU A 320 6.50 9.93 14.61
N ASP A 321 5.47 10.12 13.79
CA ASP A 321 5.59 10.15 12.33
C ASP A 321 6.44 11.34 11.87
N VAL A 322 6.21 12.53 12.42
CA VAL A 322 7.06 13.72 12.14
C VAL A 322 8.51 13.47 12.52
N ILE A 323 8.78 12.79 13.63
CA ILE A 323 10.15 12.46 14.04
C ILE A 323 10.78 11.46 13.07
N CYS A 324 10.12 10.36 12.75
CA CYS A 324 10.66 9.32 11.88
C CYS A 324 10.81 9.81 10.43
N THR A 325 9.77 10.43 9.89
CA THR A 325 9.80 10.97 8.52
C THR A 325 10.75 12.15 8.43
N GLY A 326 10.80 13.02 9.44
CA GLY A 326 11.76 14.11 9.54
C GLY A 326 13.21 13.64 9.56
N PHE A 327 13.49 12.52 10.21
CA PHE A 327 14.81 11.88 10.16
C PHE A 327 15.15 11.38 8.76
N CYS A 328 14.21 10.74 8.07
CA CYS A 328 14.40 10.36 6.66
C CYS A 328 14.62 11.57 5.75
N MET A 329 13.85 12.65 5.95
CA MET A 329 14.04 13.91 5.23
C MET A 329 15.45 14.47 5.43
N LEU A 330 15.93 14.49 6.66
CA LEU A 330 17.28 14.96 6.98
C LEU A 330 18.36 14.14 6.26
N ILE A 331 18.21 12.81 6.23
CA ILE A 331 19.12 11.93 5.48
C ILE A 331 19.13 12.28 3.99
N VAL A 332 17.95 12.47 3.39
CA VAL A 332 17.85 12.81 1.96
C VAL A 332 18.38 14.20 1.66
N PHE A 333 18.20 15.19 2.54
CA PHE A 333 18.77 16.52 2.34
C PHE A 333 20.29 16.57 2.45
N ILE A 334 20.90 15.74 3.33
CA ILE A 334 22.34 15.71 3.53
C ILE A 334 23.05 14.81 2.52
N PHE A 335 22.43 13.69 2.17
CA PHE A 335 23.07 12.62 1.40
C PHE A 335 22.33 12.27 0.09
N GLY A 336 21.29 13.00 -0.30
CA GLY A 336 20.40 12.62 -1.40
C GLY A 336 21.12 12.53 -2.75
N ASP A 337 22.06 13.42 -3.03
CA ASP A 337 22.93 13.33 -4.20
C ASP A 337 23.75 12.02 -4.23
N LYS A 338 24.34 11.64 -3.09
CA LYS A 338 25.10 10.39 -2.95
C LYS A 338 24.21 9.16 -3.02
N LEU A 339 22.99 9.23 -2.43
CA LEU A 339 22.02 8.12 -2.50
C LEU A 339 21.54 7.89 -3.93
N ILE A 340 21.31 8.95 -4.70
CA ILE A 340 20.95 8.84 -6.11
C ILE A 340 22.14 8.35 -6.95
N ALA A 341 23.36 8.79 -6.62
CA ALA A 341 24.58 8.32 -7.27
C ALA A 341 24.85 6.82 -7.09
N LEU A 342 24.30 6.18 -6.04
CA LEU A 342 24.36 4.73 -5.91
C LEU A 342 23.49 3.99 -6.95
N ILE A 343 22.55 4.69 -7.56
CA ILE A 343 21.59 4.13 -8.53
C ILE A 343 22.01 4.46 -9.96
N ASN A 344 22.54 5.68 -10.19
CA ASN A 344 22.93 6.14 -11.51
C ASN A 344 24.09 7.12 -11.39
N ASP A 345 25.14 6.92 -12.21
CA ASP A 345 26.39 7.72 -12.17
C ASP A 345 26.31 9.01 -13.01
N ASP A 346 25.26 9.23 -13.78
CA ASP A 346 25.11 10.42 -14.63
C ASP A 346 24.84 11.67 -13.77
N SER A 347 25.66 12.70 -13.96
CA SER A 347 25.62 13.94 -13.17
C SER A 347 24.29 14.70 -13.31
N GLU A 348 23.68 14.68 -14.51
CA GLU A 348 22.39 15.35 -14.74
C GLU A 348 21.24 14.58 -14.10
N VAL A 349 21.28 13.23 -14.18
CA VAL A 349 20.33 12.36 -13.47
C VAL A 349 20.42 12.58 -11.96
N ILE A 350 21.61 12.66 -11.39
CA ILE A 350 21.81 12.94 -9.96
C ILE A 350 21.23 14.31 -9.60
N ARG A 351 21.52 15.34 -10.39
CA ARG A 351 21.05 16.71 -10.14
C ARG A 351 19.51 16.80 -10.20
N LEU A 352 18.90 16.25 -11.23
CA LEU A 352 17.44 16.27 -11.40
C LEU A 352 16.74 15.40 -10.35
N GLY A 353 17.27 14.23 -10.05
CA GLY A 353 16.75 13.33 -9.01
C GLY A 353 16.79 13.96 -7.63
N TYR A 354 17.87 14.69 -7.30
CA TYR A 354 17.96 15.43 -6.03
C TYR A 354 16.95 16.59 -5.97
N ILE A 355 16.71 17.29 -7.09
CA ILE A 355 15.68 18.34 -7.17
C ILE A 355 14.30 17.73 -6.87
N ARG A 356 13.95 16.60 -7.49
CA ARG A 356 12.69 15.90 -7.24
C ARG A 356 12.58 15.48 -5.78
N ALA A 357 13.59 14.75 -5.28
CA ALA A 357 13.63 14.29 -3.91
C ALA A 357 13.42 15.46 -2.93
N SER A 358 14.15 16.56 -3.09
CA SER A 358 14.04 17.73 -2.21
C SER A 358 12.64 18.34 -2.19
N ILE A 359 12.00 18.50 -3.35
CA ILE A 359 10.63 19.07 -3.43
C ILE A 359 9.61 18.12 -2.82
N VAL A 360 9.67 16.81 -3.15
CA VAL A 360 8.69 15.83 -2.70
C VAL A 360 8.84 15.57 -1.20
N PHE A 361 10.06 15.46 -0.68
CA PHE A 361 10.28 15.25 0.75
C PHE A 361 9.84 16.47 1.58
N CYS A 362 10.03 17.71 1.10
CA CYS A 362 9.41 18.89 1.75
C CYS A 362 7.89 18.78 1.82
N ALA A 363 7.25 18.22 0.77
CA ALA A 363 5.81 18.05 0.72
C ALA A 363 5.30 16.95 1.66
N TYR A 364 6.14 16.01 2.07
CA TYR A 364 5.74 14.90 2.94
C TYR A 364 5.25 15.34 4.32
N ILE A 365 5.62 16.53 4.80
CA ILE A 365 5.04 17.08 6.04
C ILE A 365 3.51 17.23 5.92
N PHE A 366 3.00 17.60 4.75
CA PHE A 366 1.58 17.66 4.48
C PHE A 366 0.98 16.26 4.32
N SER A 367 1.70 15.33 3.62
CA SER A 367 1.23 13.97 3.38
C SER A 367 1.04 13.20 4.67
N LEU A 368 2.04 13.14 5.53
CA LEU A 368 1.93 12.47 6.83
C LEU A 368 0.80 13.04 7.70
N SER A 369 0.60 14.36 7.63
CA SER A 369 -0.45 15.01 8.42
C SER A 369 -1.84 14.58 7.97
N TYR A 370 -2.17 14.65 6.66
CA TYR A 370 -3.49 14.27 6.19
C TYR A 370 -3.72 12.76 6.23
N ASP A 371 -2.68 11.94 6.05
CA ASP A 371 -2.79 10.48 6.12
C ASP A 371 -3.12 10.01 7.54
N VAL A 372 -2.40 10.48 8.56
CA VAL A 372 -2.67 10.14 9.96
C VAL A 372 -4.05 10.65 10.40
N MET A 373 -4.44 11.88 10.00
CA MET A 373 -5.79 12.41 10.28
C MET A 373 -6.88 11.59 9.59
N SER A 374 -6.63 11.11 8.36
CA SER A 374 -7.55 10.21 7.66
C SER A 374 -7.64 8.85 8.35
N GLY A 375 -6.50 8.30 8.81
CA GLY A 375 -6.45 7.09 9.61
C GLY A 375 -7.24 7.21 10.91
N TYR A 376 -7.13 8.37 11.58
CA TYR A 376 -7.91 8.69 12.76
C TYR A 376 -9.43 8.65 12.48
N LEU A 377 -9.90 9.30 11.41
CA LEU A 377 -11.31 9.28 11.01
C LEU A 377 -11.78 7.86 10.68
N ARG A 378 -10.96 7.09 9.95
CA ARG A 378 -11.25 5.68 9.62
C ARG A 378 -11.37 4.80 10.85
N GLY A 379 -10.56 5.02 11.89
CA GLY A 379 -10.68 4.31 13.17
C GLY A 379 -12.06 4.46 13.82
N PHE A 380 -12.74 5.58 13.60
CA PHE A 380 -14.16 5.80 14.00
C PHE A 380 -15.18 5.23 13.02
N GLY A 381 -14.75 4.62 11.91
CA GLY A 381 -15.62 4.14 10.82
C GLY A 381 -15.97 5.23 9.78
N ILE A 382 -15.42 6.44 9.90
CA ILE A 382 -15.64 7.54 8.95
C ILE A 382 -14.60 7.43 7.84
N SER A 383 -14.90 6.68 6.76
CA SER A 383 -13.96 6.44 5.66
C SER A 383 -14.31 7.24 4.39
N PHE A 384 -15.59 7.39 4.08
CA PHE A 384 -16.01 8.05 2.83
C PHE A 384 -15.50 9.49 2.70
N LEU A 385 -15.67 10.31 3.75
CA LEU A 385 -15.30 11.72 3.71
C LEU A 385 -13.79 11.93 3.50
N PRO A 386 -12.87 11.34 4.30
CA PRO A 386 -11.45 11.52 4.06
C PRO A 386 -11.01 10.95 2.70
N SER A 387 -11.58 9.83 2.26
CA SER A 387 -11.26 9.27 0.94
C SER A 387 -11.66 10.20 -0.21
N LEU A 388 -12.87 10.75 -0.17
CA LEU A 388 -13.34 11.72 -1.18
C LEU A 388 -12.47 12.98 -1.21
N LEU A 389 -12.15 13.54 -0.04
CA LEU A 389 -11.32 14.76 0.05
C LEU A 389 -9.88 14.50 -0.42
N THR A 390 -9.33 13.33 -0.16
CA THR A 390 -8.00 12.95 -0.69
C THR A 390 -8.03 12.78 -2.20
N ILE A 391 -9.07 12.16 -2.77
CA ILE A 391 -9.23 12.05 -4.22
C ILE A 391 -9.30 13.44 -4.85
N LEU A 392 -10.10 14.34 -4.31
CA LEU A 392 -10.23 15.70 -4.84
C LEU A 392 -8.94 16.52 -4.66
N GLY A 393 -8.33 16.45 -3.49
CA GLY A 393 -7.15 17.24 -3.15
C GLY A 393 -5.87 16.73 -3.82
N VAL A 394 -5.58 15.42 -3.75
CA VAL A 394 -4.38 14.88 -4.39
C VAL A 394 -4.61 14.64 -5.87
N CYS A 395 -5.57 13.80 -6.23
CA CYS A 395 -5.73 13.38 -7.63
C CYS A 395 -6.33 14.48 -8.49
N GLY A 396 -7.36 15.18 -8.00
CA GLY A 396 -7.99 16.29 -8.72
C GLY A 396 -7.00 17.41 -9.04
N VAL A 397 -6.21 17.84 -8.04
CA VAL A 397 -5.18 18.88 -8.26
C VAL A 397 -4.11 18.38 -9.23
N ARG A 398 -3.66 17.11 -9.14
CA ARG A 398 -2.66 16.56 -10.08
C ARG A 398 -3.17 16.53 -11.52
N PHE A 399 -4.40 16.09 -11.73
CA PHE A 399 -5.02 16.09 -13.07
C PHE A 399 -5.14 17.51 -13.65
N LEU A 400 -5.62 18.46 -12.85
CA LEU A 400 -5.72 19.86 -13.27
C LEU A 400 -4.33 20.46 -13.56
N TRP A 401 -3.32 20.12 -12.75
CA TRP A 401 -1.96 20.61 -12.95
C TRP A 401 -1.36 20.13 -14.26
N VAL A 402 -1.48 18.84 -14.54
CA VAL A 402 -0.97 18.25 -15.80
C VAL A 402 -1.74 18.77 -17.01
N ALA A 403 -3.06 19.04 -16.87
CA ALA A 403 -3.88 19.51 -17.97
C ALA A 403 -3.69 21.02 -18.28
N PHE A 404 -3.47 21.85 -17.26
CA PHE A 404 -3.51 23.31 -17.44
C PHE A 404 -2.20 24.03 -17.09
N VAL A 405 -1.44 23.56 -16.11
CA VAL A 405 -0.21 24.24 -15.65
C VAL A 405 1.01 23.71 -16.39
N PHE A 406 1.15 22.39 -16.49
CA PHE A 406 2.30 21.77 -17.12
C PHE A 406 2.46 22.15 -18.61
N PRO A 407 1.42 22.24 -19.46
CA PRO A 407 1.57 22.67 -20.85
C PRO A 407 2.09 24.10 -21.03
N VAL A 408 1.88 24.97 -20.03
CA VAL A 408 2.31 26.38 -20.07
C VAL A 408 3.82 26.52 -19.79
N TYR A 409 4.30 25.82 -18.78
CA TYR A 409 5.70 25.94 -18.34
C TYR A 409 6.60 24.86 -18.96
N HIS A 410 6.09 23.68 -19.20
CA HIS A 410 6.71 22.52 -19.82
C HIS A 410 8.15 22.24 -19.28
N ASP A 411 8.34 22.35 -17.97
CA ASP A 411 9.60 22.14 -17.30
C ASP A 411 9.44 21.19 -16.09
N PHE A 412 10.54 20.52 -15.72
CA PHE A 412 10.57 19.51 -14.67
C PHE A 412 10.27 20.07 -13.27
N ARG A 413 10.81 21.24 -12.93
CA ARG A 413 10.56 21.84 -11.60
C ARG A 413 9.11 22.24 -11.43
N SER A 414 8.52 22.85 -12.45
CA SER A 414 7.10 23.21 -12.46
C SER A 414 6.21 21.98 -12.27
N LEU A 415 6.55 20.86 -12.93
CA LEU A 415 5.85 19.61 -12.73
C LEU A 415 5.97 19.10 -11.28
N MET A 416 7.16 19.17 -10.67
CA MET A 416 7.37 18.71 -9.29
C MET A 416 6.61 19.53 -8.25
N TYR A 417 6.34 20.80 -8.48
CA TYR A 417 5.54 21.62 -7.56
C TYR A 417 4.09 21.16 -7.40
N VAL A 418 3.60 20.27 -8.25
CA VAL A 418 2.29 19.62 -8.06
C VAL A 418 2.21 18.86 -6.73
N TYR A 419 3.33 18.29 -6.25
CA TYR A 419 3.34 17.51 -5.01
C TYR A 419 3.04 18.38 -3.77
N PRO A 420 3.81 19.45 -3.47
CA PRO A 420 3.50 20.30 -2.32
C PRO A 420 2.14 20.98 -2.43
N VAL A 421 1.69 21.37 -3.61
CA VAL A 421 0.37 22.00 -3.79
C VAL A 421 -0.75 21.00 -3.53
N SER A 422 -0.72 19.83 -4.16
CA SER A 422 -1.77 18.81 -3.99
C SER A 422 -1.85 18.28 -2.58
N MET A 423 -0.69 17.98 -1.96
CA MET A 423 -0.61 17.50 -0.59
C MET A 423 -1.02 18.57 0.42
N GLY A 424 -0.62 19.84 0.21
CA GLY A 424 -1.01 20.97 1.06
C GLY A 424 -2.51 21.23 1.02
N VAL A 425 -3.12 21.28 -0.17
CA VAL A 425 -4.58 21.40 -0.32
C VAL A 425 -5.29 20.27 0.42
N THR A 426 -4.84 19.04 0.24
CA THR A 426 -5.42 17.87 0.91
C THR A 426 -5.32 17.97 2.43
N ALA A 427 -4.16 18.38 2.95
CA ALA A 427 -3.97 18.56 4.39
C ALA A 427 -4.95 19.57 4.98
N VAL A 428 -5.19 20.69 4.30
CA VAL A 428 -6.18 21.69 4.71
C VAL A 428 -7.60 21.12 4.68
N LEU A 429 -7.97 20.42 3.61
CA LEU A 429 -9.31 19.82 3.48
C LEU A 429 -9.58 18.76 4.56
N ILE A 430 -8.61 17.87 4.82
CA ILE A 430 -8.75 16.83 5.83
C ILE A 430 -8.75 17.43 7.25
N PHE A 431 -7.94 18.45 7.51
CA PHE A 431 -7.98 19.17 8.78
C PHE A 431 -9.35 19.85 9.01
N ALA A 432 -9.89 20.50 7.99
CA ALA A 432 -11.24 21.10 8.05
C ALA A 432 -12.30 20.01 8.32
N ALA A 433 -12.22 18.86 7.64
CA ALA A 433 -13.12 17.73 7.88
C ALA A 433 -13.00 17.19 9.30
N LEU A 434 -11.78 17.07 9.83
CA LEU A 434 -11.54 16.64 11.22
C LEU A 434 -12.17 17.61 12.23
N MET A 435 -12.02 18.92 11.97
CA MET A 435 -12.61 19.97 12.83
C MET A 435 -14.15 20.02 12.72
N TRP A 436 -14.70 19.66 11.56
CA TRP A 436 -16.14 19.58 11.35
C TRP A 436 -16.77 18.34 12.00
N CYS A 437 -16.19 17.16 11.75
CA CYS A 437 -16.68 15.89 12.28
C CYS A 437 -16.53 15.80 13.78
N ARG A 438 -15.43 16.31 14.36
CA ARG A 438 -15.07 16.23 15.79
C ARG A 438 -15.45 14.90 16.44
N PRO A 439 -15.02 13.75 15.89
CA PRO A 439 -15.59 12.44 16.24
C PRO A 439 -15.48 12.16 17.75
N SER A 440 -14.35 12.52 18.37
CA SER A 440 -14.15 12.36 19.82
C SER A 440 -15.02 13.27 20.72
N LYS A 441 -15.77 14.21 20.13
CA LYS A 441 -16.78 15.01 20.87
C LYS A 441 -18.19 14.59 20.51
N ARG A 442 -18.42 14.19 19.26
CA ARG A 442 -19.74 13.79 18.76
C ARG A 442 -20.19 12.43 19.30
N PHE A 443 -19.24 11.53 19.55
CA PHE A 443 -19.50 10.19 20.09
C PHE A 443 -19.25 10.11 21.62
N ALA A 444 -18.91 11.23 22.27
CA ALA A 444 -18.88 11.36 23.72
C ALA A 444 -20.29 11.58 24.25
#